data_f95d38b891f8bf7c113738461429e825
#
_entry.id   f95d38b891f8bf7c113738461429e825
#
_cell.length_a   1.000
_cell.length_b   1.000
_cell.length_c   1.000
_cell.angle_alpha   90.00
_cell.angle_beta   90.00
_cell.angle_gamma   90.00
#
_symmetry.space_group_name_H-M   'P 1'
#
loop_
_entity.id
_entity.type
_entity.pdbx_description
1 polymer ?
#
loop_
_entity_poly.entity_id
_entity_poly.type
_entity_poly.pdbx_seq_one_letter_code
_entity_poly.pdbx_strand_id
1 'polypeptide(L)'
;DAARLPHIELKAFIGPSPRARGSVEDGSPDRKDNPVITNTFERLEFTLVQPLYTFGKITGLREAAAEGVKVDKARVEEKASDTILRVKELYYGRLLASDLLGLIDEISGDLDKAIEKTERQLKADAPGVDEVDLYKLKAFRGEVLRNRHEAGKGFDLATAALRAFAGLDPGQPLELDAKGLEVTPKQFEPEDQAIGTALDLRPEMTQVRAGLKATGALVQVEESNLYPQFFFAVDGFYAQAGNRTRQQNPFIWDPLNDRFIAVVLGLKYDLDFALTRGKIRAARAEHLKIQETKQFAEQGIPLQVRKAHREIVEAKESMRATEEGWRNARKWLVAAKANFDLGVGEARDLGEAVETYAKLRANNFKSMYNYNLAVANLEHATGRDVKEEMP
;
A
#
# COMPACT_ATOMS: atom_id res chain seq x y z
N ASP A 1 15.16 22.28 4.21
CA ASP A 1 15.61 23.67 4.05
C ASP A 1 15.44 24.50 5.32
N ALA A 2 14.40 24.26 6.13
CA ALA A 2 14.16 25.01 7.38
C ALA A 2 15.35 24.99 8.37
N ALA A 3 16.10 23.90 8.44
CA ALA A 3 17.28 23.82 9.32
C ALA A 3 18.43 24.79 8.99
N ARG A 4 18.41 25.44 7.83
CA ARG A 4 19.36 26.50 7.43
C ARG A 4 18.90 27.90 7.82
N LEU A 5 17.61 28.06 8.09
CA LEU A 5 17.03 29.35 8.46
C LEU A 5 17.28 29.63 9.94
N PRO A 6 17.27 30.92 10.35
CA PRO A 6 17.35 31.25 11.74
C PRO A 6 16.13 30.69 12.50
N HIS A 7 16.39 30.09 13.64
CA HIS A 7 15.34 29.73 14.59
C HIS A 7 15.02 30.94 15.42
N ILE A 8 13.77 31.38 15.40
CA ILE A 8 13.27 32.52 16.17
C ILE A 8 12.31 32.00 17.22
N GLU A 9 12.61 32.27 18.47
CA GLU A 9 11.74 31.96 19.60
C GLU A 9 11.31 33.25 20.30
N LEU A 10 10.00 33.42 20.48
CA LEU A 10 9.41 34.53 21.22
C LEU A 10 8.63 33.98 22.40
N LYS A 11 8.97 34.42 23.60
CA LYS A 11 8.27 34.06 24.84
C LYS A 11 7.69 35.29 25.48
N ALA A 12 6.42 35.23 25.87
CA ALA A 12 5.74 36.28 26.60
C ALA A 12 5.31 35.75 27.98
N PHE A 13 5.62 36.46 29.01
CA PHE A 13 5.25 36.13 30.38
C PHE A 13 4.47 37.28 30.98
N ILE A 14 3.42 36.96 31.73
CA ILE A 14 2.68 37.89 32.58
C ILE A 14 2.54 37.25 33.96
N GLY A 15 2.76 38.01 34.99
CA GLY A 15 2.68 37.49 36.36
C GLY A 15 2.52 38.58 37.40
N PRO A 16 2.25 38.20 38.64
CA PRO A 16 2.15 39.15 39.78
C PRO A 16 3.52 39.77 40.08
N SER A 17 3.56 41.08 40.27
CA SER A 17 4.76 41.84 40.64
C SER A 17 4.70 42.33 42.07
N PRO A 18 5.68 42.03 42.90
CA PRO A 18 5.79 42.64 44.21
C PRO A 18 6.16 44.11 44.10
N ARG A 19 5.59 44.93 44.97
CA ARG A 19 5.91 46.37 45.08
C ARG A 19 7.37 46.54 45.54
N ALA A 20 8.14 47.35 44.82
CA ALA A 20 9.45 47.79 45.28
C ALA A 20 9.51 49.32 45.16
N ARG A 21 9.65 49.97 46.25
CA ARG A 21 9.93 51.42 46.37
C ARG A 21 11.24 51.61 47.10
N GLY A 22 12.10 52.39 46.55
CA GLY A 22 13.33 52.80 47.22
C GLY A 22 13.85 54.08 46.61
N SER A 23 14.45 54.94 47.43
CA SER A 23 15.18 56.09 46.94
C SER A 23 16.63 55.68 46.72
N VAL A 24 17.21 56.11 45.63
CA VAL A 24 18.62 55.86 45.28
C VAL A 24 19.54 56.78 46.02
N GLU A 25 18.99 57.90 46.60
CA GLU A 25 19.79 58.93 47.18
C GLU A 25 20.19 58.67 48.64
N ASP A 26 19.43 57.88 49.40
CA ASP A 26 19.72 57.63 50.82
C ASP A 26 20.22 56.23 51.16
N GLY A 27 20.39 55.35 50.15
CA GLY A 27 20.95 54.01 50.36
C GLY A 27 20.09 53.08 51.21
N SER A 28 18.91 53.47 51.56
CA SER A 28 17.99 52.73 52.42
C SER A 28 17.04 51.90 51.56
N PRO A 29 17.18 50.58 51.53
CA PRO A 29 16.12 49.76 50.92
C PRO A 29 14.86 49.91 51.73
N ASP A 30 13.73 50.20 51.09
CA ASP A 30 12.43 50.16 51.78
C ASP A 30 12.16 48.69 52.19
N ARG A 31 12.69 48.37 53.35
CA ARG A 31 12.59 47.08 53.98
C ARG A 31 11.17 46.89 54.51
N LYS A 32 10.32 46.36 53.67
CA LYS A 32 9.08 45.85 54.22
C LYS A 32 9.06 44.32 53.99
N ASP A 33 9.04 43.68 55.14
CA ASP A 33 9.04 42.23 55.30
C ASP A 33 7.75 41.53 54.71
N ASN A 34 6.87 42.26 54.05
CA ASN A 34 5.67 41.76 53.40
C ASN A 34 5.67 42.16 51.91
N PRO A 35 5.89 41.24 50.99
CA PRO A 35 5.74 41.50 49.57
C PRO A 35 4.25 41.70 49.25
N VAL A 36 3.77 42.96 49.24
CA VAL A 36 2.43 43.27 48.78
C VAL A 36 2.43 43.21 47.25
N ILE A 37 1.75 42.23 46.72
CA ILE A 37 1.53 42.10 45.28
C ILE A 37 0.50 43.16 44.90
N THR A 38 0.91 44.21 44.21
CA THR A 38 0.05 45.34 43.86
C THR A 38 -0.10 45.56 42.36
N ASN A 39 0.64 44.81 41.57
CA ASN A 39 0.62 44.97 40.09
C ASN A 39 1.07 43.74 39.36
N THR A 40 1.05 43.80 38.04
CA THR A 40 1.56 42.75 37.12
C THR A 40 2.93 43.18 36.57
N PHE A 41 3.75 42.17 36.25
CA PHE A 41 4.88 42.34 35.36
C PHE A 41 4.61 41.65 34.01
N GLU A 42 5.15 42.21 32.97
CA GLU A 42 5.15 41.70 31.63
C GLU A 42 6.60 41.52 31.18
N ARG A 43 6.91 40.37 30.59
CA ARG A 43 8.24 40.08 30.05
C ARG A 43 8.12 39.46 28.70
N LEU A 44 8.80 40.04 27.71
CA LEU A 44 8.96 39.52 26.38
C LEU A 44 10.40 39.10 26.17
N GLU A 45 10.63 37.85 25.85
CA GLU A 45 11.95 37.31 25.48
C GLU A 45 11.98 37.01 24.01
N PHE A 46 13.09 37.35 23.38
CA PHE A 46 13.36 37.09 21.98
C PHE A 46 14.71 36.41 21.86
N THR A 47 14.72 35.23 21.17
CA THR A 47 15.97 34.53 20.89
C THR A 47 15.97 34.17 19.41
N LEU A 48 17.03 34.57 18.69
CA LEU A 48 17.31 34.17 17.32
C LEU A 48 18.60 33.37 17.28
N VAL A 49 18.58 32.17 16.73
CA VAL A 49 19.78 31.34 16.57
C VAL A 49 19.91 30.97 15.08
N GLN A 50 21.03 31.37 14.48
CA GLN A 50 21.39 31.07 13.10
C GLN A 50 22.62 30.13 13.10
N PRO A 51 22.48 28.87 12.67
CA PRO A 51 23.63 28.00 12.41
C PRO A 51 24.52 28.58 11.33
N LEU A 52 25.83 28.68 11.58
CA LEU A 52 26.81 29.18 10.61
C LEU A 52 27.55 28.01 9.96
N TYR A 53 28.08 27.09 10.77
CA TYR A 53 28.82 25.94 10.28
C TYR A 53 28.61 24.71 11.17
N THR A 54 28.21 23.59 10.57
CA THR A 54 27.77 22.38 11.31
C THR A 54 28.47 21.11 10.81
N PHE A 55 29.59 21.20 10.12
CA PHE A 55 30.39 20.07 9.60
C PHE A 55 29.56 19.04 8.82
N GLY A 56 28.60 19.52 8.02
CA GLY A 56 27.78 18.67 7.17
C GLY A 56 26.45 18.20 7.80
N LYS A 57 26.19 18.48 9.07
CA LYS A 57 24.94 18.03 9.76
C LYS A 57 23.68 18.51 9.02
N ILE A 58 23.56 19.80 8.75
CA ILE A 58 22.37 20.36 8.08
C ILE A 58 22.28 19.88 6.63
N THR A 59 23.41 19.76 5.94
CA THR A 59 23.44 19.25 4.56
C THR A 59 23.01 17.78 4.52
N GLY A 60 23.55 16.95 5.41
CA GLY A 60 23.17 15.53 5.52
C GLY A 60 21.70 15.33 5.91
N LEU A 61 21.17 16.13 6.87
CA LEU A 61 19.74 16.09 7.22
C LEU A 61 18.85 16.46 6.03
N ARG A 62 19.24 17.47 5.24
CA ARG A 62 18.51 17.88 4.03
C ARG A 62 18.51 16.78 2.97
N GLU A 63 19.66 16.18 2.72
CA GLU A 63 19.81 15.07 1.77
C GLU A 63 19.00 13.86 2.23
N ALA A 64 19.12 13.46 3.50
CA ALA A 64 18.34 12.37 4.07
C ALA A 64 16.83 12.59 3.94
N ALA A 65 16.36 13.81 4.23
CA ALA A 65 14.94 14.16 4.08
C ALA A 65 14.49 14.15 2.60
N ALA A 66 15.31 14.67 1.68
CA ALA A 66 14.99 14.68 0.25
C ALA A 66 14.89 13.26 -0.33
N GLU A 67 15.80 12.37 0.06
CA GLU A 67 15.75 10.96 -0.33
C GLU A 67 14.64 10.21 0.39
N GLY A 68 14.32 10.57 1.65
CA GLY A 68 13.17 10.04 2.38
C GLY A 68 11.84 10.31 1.68
N VAL A 69 11.65 11.52 1.12
CA VAL A 69 10.47 11.83 0.30
C VAL A 69 10.37 10.92 -0.93
N LYS A 70 11.50 10.57 -1.57
CA LYS A 70 11.49 9.63 -2.71
C LYS A 70 11.10 8.22 -2.27
N VAL A 71 11.57 7.77 -1.09
CA VAL A 71 11.16 6.49 -0.50
C VAL A 71 9.65 6.46 -0.30
N ASP A 72 9.08 7.50 0.31
CA ASP A 72 7.64 7.53 0.59
C ASP A 72 6.79 7.63 -0.68
N LYS A 73 7.22 8.40 -1.69
CA LYS A 73 6.56 8.40 -3.01
C LYS A 73 6.57 7.02 -3.65
N ALA A 74 7.72 6.34 -3.66
CA ALA A 74 7.82 5.00 -4.21
C ALA A 74 6.99 3.97 -3.41
N ARG A 75 6.78 4.16 -2.10
CA ARG A 75 5.83 3.35 -1.32
C ARG A 75 4.38 3.56 -1.75
N VAL A 76 4.00 4.79 -2.10
CA VAL A 76 2.67 5.08 -2.65
C VAL A 76 2.49 4.36 -3.99
N GLU A 77 3.51 4.42 -4.87
CA GLU A 77 3.49 3.71 -6.16
C GLU A 77 3.41 2.18 -5.96
N GLU A 78 4.15 1.60 -5.01
CA GLU A 78 4.06 0.17 -4.66
C GLU A 78 2.63 -0.19 -4.22
N LYS A 79 2.03 0.60 -3.34
CA LYS A 79 0.65 0.35 -2.89
C LYS A 79 -0.38 0.53 -3.99
N ALA A 80 -0.16 1.44 -4.92
CA ALA A 80 -1.00 1.58 -6.11
C ALA A 80 -0.90 0.34 -7.00
N SER A 81 0.31 -0.16 -7.27
CA SER A 81 0.55 -1.39 -8.02
C SER A 81 -0.12 -2.61 -7.38
N ASP A 82 0.07 -2.83 -6.06
CA ASP A 82 -0.62 -3.88 -5.31
C ASP A 82 -2.15 -3.78 -5.47
N THR A 83 -2.68 -2.56 -5.43
CA THR A 83 -4.12 -2.30 -5.54
C THR A 83 -4.62 -2.59 -6.95
N ILE A 84 -3.90 -2.17 -7.99
CA ILE A 84 -4.22 -2.46 -9.39
C ILE A 84 -4.27 -3.97 -9.63
N LEU A 85 -3.25 -4.70 -9.19
CA LEU A 85 -3.24 -6.16 -9.30
C LEU A 85 -4.45 -6.78 -8.58
N ARG A 86 -4.75 -6.34 -7.37
CA ARG A 86 -5.90 -6.84 -6.60
C ARG A 86 -7.23 -6.56 -7.28
N VAL A 87 -7.40 -5.38 -7.85
CA VAL A 87 -8.61 -5.02 -8.61
C VAL A 87 -8.75 -5.88 -9.86
N LYS A 88 -7.66 -6.12 -10.62
CA LYS A 88 -7.65 -7.03 -11.79
C LYS A 88 -8.04 -8.46 -11.38
N GLU A 89 -7.49 -8.97 -10.29
CA GLU A 89 -7.84 -10.30 -9.74
C GLU A 89 -9.33 -10.41 -9.43
N LEU A 90 -9.90 -9.41 -8.76
CA LEU A 90 -11.33 -9.36 -8.42
C LEU A 90 -12.21 -9.19 -9.67
N TYR A 91 -11.78 -8.37 -10.61
CA TYR A 91 -12.48 -8.15 -11.88
C TYR A 91 -12.60 -9.44 -12.70
N TYR A 92 -11.47 -10.10 -12.96
CA TYR A 92 -11.47 -11.37 -13.68
C TYR A 92 -12.17 -12.50 -12.89
N GLY A 93 -12.02 -12.50 -11.56
CA GLY A 93 -12.72 -13.44 -10.68
C GLY A 93 -14.25 -13.30 -10.76
N ARG A 94 -14.77 -12.06 -10.81
CA ARG A 94 -16.19 -11.79 -10.98
C ARG A 94 -16.69 -12.26 -12.36
N LEU A 95 -15.91 -12.02 -13.41
CA LEU A 95 -16.26 -12.48 -14.77
C LEU A 95 -16.27 -14.01 -14.86
N LEU A 96 -15.27 -14.67 -14.26
CA LEU A 96 -15.24 -16.14 -14.15
C LEU A 96 -16.49 -16.67 -13.45
N ALA A 97 -16.86 -16.08 -12.32
CA ALA A 97 -18.05 -16.50 -11.56
C ALA A 97 -19.34 -16.29 -12.39
N SER A 98 -19.42 -15.21 -13.16
CA SER A 98 -20.54 -14.95 -14.08
C SER A 98 -20.66 -16.01 -15.16
N ASP A 99 -19.53 -16.36 -15.82
CA ASP A 99 -19.51 -17.39 -16.86
C ASP A 99 -19.82 -18.80 -16.32
N LEU A 100 -19.33 -19.10 -15.10
CA LEU A 100 -19.67 -20.35 -14.43
C LEU A 100 -21.15 -20.42 -14.07
N LEU A 101 -21.76 -19.33 -13.60
CA LEU A 101 -23.21 -19.28 -13.34
C LEU A 101 -24.01 -19.50 -14.61
N GLY A 102 -23.63 -18.86 -15.73
CA GLY A 102 -24.28 -19.06 -17.02
C GLY A 102 -24.20 -20.52 -17.51
N LEU A 103 -23.02 -21.15 -17.37
CA LEU A 103 -22.84 -22.58 -17.69
C LEU A 103 -23.71 -23.49 -16.80
N ILE A 104 -23.77 -23.18 -15.50
CA ILE A 104 -24.59 -23.94 -14.55
C ILE A 104 -26.07 -23.83 -14.89
N ASP A 105 -26.56 -22.66 -15.26
CA ASP A 105 -27.95 -22.45 -15.64
C ASP A 105 -28.29 -23.21 -16.93
N GLU A 106 -27.37 -23.22 -17.95
CA GLU A 106 -27.51 -24.04 -19.18
C GLU A 106 -27.62 -25.53 -18.84
N ILE A 107 -26.69 -26.05 -18.01
CA ILE A 107 -26.64 -27.46 -17.66
C ILE A 107 -27.85 -27.88 -16.81
N SER A 108 -28.26 -27.03 -15.86
CA SER A 108 -29.43 -27.29 -15.01
C SER A 108 -30.69 -27.46 -15.89
N GLY A 109 -30.86 -26.59 -16.87
CA GLY A 109 -32.00 -26.70 -17.82
C GLY A 109 -32.00 -27.98 -18.63
N ASP A 110 -30.83 -28.44 -19.09
CA ASP A 110 -30.72 -29.70 -19.85
C ASP A 110 -30.91 -30.92 -18.95
N LEU A 111 -30.40 -30.90 -17.71
CA LEU A 111 -30.61 -31.95 -16.69
C LEU A 111 -32.08 -32.09 -16.28
N ASP A 112 -32.76 -30.97 -16.03
CA ASP A 112 -34.17 -31.00 -15.65
C ASP A 112 -35.02 -31.62 -16.76
N LYS A 113 -34.76 -31.31 -18.04
CA LYS A 113 -35.41 -31.95 -19.21
C LYS A 113 -35.12 -33.45 -19.31
N ALA A 114 -33.84 -33.84 -19.08
CA ALA A 114 -33.43 -35.23 -19.09
C ALA A 114 -34.11 -36.02 -17.96
N ILE A 115 -34.17 -35.49 -16.74
CA ILE A 115 -34.84 -36.10 -15.60
C ILE A 115 -36.33 -36.27 -15.88
N GLU A 116 -37.01 -35.21 -16.38
CA GLU A 116 -38.44 -35.27 -16.70
C GLU A 116 -38.75 -36.31 -17.79
N LYS A 117 -37.90 -36.40 -18.84
CA LYS A 117 -38.07 -37.40 -19.89
C LYS A 117 -37.85 -38.79 -19.35
N THR A 118 -36.80 -39.04 -18.56
CA THR A 118 -36.53 -40.35 -17.94
C THR A 118 -37.65 -40.77 -17.00
N GLU A 119 -38.21 -39.87 -16.17
CA GLU A 119 -39.37 -40.15 -15.32
C GLU A 119 -40.63 -40.53 -16.12
N ARG A 120 -40.86 -39.86 -17.27
CA ARG A 120 -41.99 -40.23 -18.16
C ARG A 120 -41.79 -41.60 -18.81
N GLN A 121 -40.56 -41.92 -19.22
CA GLN A 121 -40.22 -43.21 -19.85
C GLN A 121 -40.35 -44.37 -18.83
N LEU A 122 -39.91 -44.18 -17.57
CA LEU A 122 -40.08 -45.15 -16.50
C LEU A 122 -41.57 -45.40 -16.18
N LYS A 123 -42.41 -44.35 -16.14
CA LYS A 123 -43.87 -44.50 -15.96
C LYS A 123 -44.55 -45.21 -17.08
N ALA A 124 -43.99 -45.18 -18.32
CA ALA A 124 -44.51 -45.84 -19.49
C ALA A 124 -43.91 -47.24 -19.72
N ASP A 125 -43.11 -47.76 -18.77
CA ASP A 125 -42.41 -49.04 -18.86
C ASP A 125 -41.58 -49.21 -20.14
N ALA A 126 -40.95 -48.11 -20.60
CA ALA A 126 -40.21 -48.06 -21.84
C ALA A 126 -38.92 -48.92 -21.72
N PRO A 127 -38.64 -49.76 -22.75
CA PRO A 127 -37.45 -50.61 -22.73
C PRO A 127 -36.14 -49.74 -22.75
N GLY A 128 -35.14 -50.16 -21.96
CA GLY A 128 -33.80 -49.51 -21.95
C GLY A 128 -33.68 -48.33 -21.03
N VAL A 129 -34.63 -48.09 -20.11
CA VAL A 129 -34.55 -47.06 -19.06
C VAL A 129 -34.64 -47.70 -17.70
N ASP A 130 -33.67 -47.39 -16.83
CA ASP A 130 -33.56 -47.93 -15.48
C ASP A 130 -33.72 -46.82 -14.43
N GLU A 131 -34.28 -47.16 -13.24
CA GLU A 131 -34.32 -46.26 -12.08
C GLU A 131 -32.92 -45.78 -11.67
N VAL A 132 -31.89 -46.61 -11.86
CA VAL A 132 -30.50 -46.27 -11.55
C VAL A 132 -30.05 -45.06 -12.38
N ASP A 133 -30.47 -44.96 -13.64
CA ASP A 133 -30.12 -43.81 -14.47
C ASP A 133 -30.80 -42.51 -14.03
N LEU A 134 -32.04 -42.61 -13.55
CA LEU A 134 -32.74 -41.50 -12.91
C LEU A 134 -32.01 -41.01 -11.65
N TYR A 135 -31.59 -41.97 -10.78
CA TYR A 135 -30.85 -41.62 -9.57
C TYR A 135 -29.49 -40.97 -9.86
N LYS A 136 -28.75 -41.40 -10.89
CA LYS A 136 -27.51 -40.77 -11.36
C LYS A 136 -27.75 -39.33 -11.80
N LEU A 137 -28.77 -39.09 -12.63
CA LEU A 137 -29.14 -37.74 -13.09
C LEU A 137 -29.48 -36.81 -11.92
N LYS A 138 -30.27 -37.30 -10.94
CA LYS A 138 -30.61 -36.54 -9.74
C LYS A 138 -29.40 -36.28 -8.82
N ALA A 139 -28.48 -37.25 -8.73
CA ALA A 139 -27.22 -37.05 -7.97
C ALA A 139 -26.36 -35.98 -8.60
N PHE A 140 -26.19 -36.02 -9.94
CA PHE A 140 -25.43 -34.99 -10.65
C PHE A 140 -26.09 -33.61 -10.54
N ARG A 141 -27.43 -33.52 -10.57
CA ARG A 141 -28.17 -32.28 -10.33
C ARG A 141 -27.83 -31.69 -8.95
N GLY A 142 -27.68 -32.52 -7.93
CA GLY A 142 -27.25 -32.10 -6.59
C GLY A 142 -25.86 -31.45 -6.59
N GLU A 143 -24.92 -32.02 -7.34
CA GLU A 143 -23.58 -31.46 -7.51
C GLU A 143 -23.60 -30.11 -8.27
N VAL A 144 -24.38 -30.02 -9.35
CA VAL A 144 -24.56 -28.77 -10.11
C VAL A 144 -25.12 -27.66 -9.24
N LEU A 145 -26.12 -27.95 -8.38
CA LEU A 145 -26.67 -26.98 -7.45
C LEU A 145 -25.64 -26.52 -6.38
N ARG A 146 -24.83 -27.46 -5.87
CA ARG A 146 -23.72 -27.10 -4.97
C ARG A 146 -22.76 -26.14 -5.64
N ASN A 147 -22.34 -26.42 -6.86
CA ASN A 147 -21.44 -25.56 -7.65
C ASN A 147 -22.06 -24.19 -7.94
N ARG A 148 -23.39 -24.11 -8.12
CA ARG A 148 -24.12 -22.84 -8.28
C ARG A 148 -23.97 -21.94 -7.06
N HIS A 149 -24.13 -22.50 -5.87
CA HIS A 149 -23.98 -21.73 -4.62
C HIS A 149 -22.52 -21.27 -4.42
N GLU A 150 -21.55 -22.10 -4.79
CA GLU A 150 -20.13 -21.73 -4.72
C GLU A 150 -19.79 -20.59 -5.68
N ALA A 151 -20.23 -20.67 -6.94
CA ALA A 151 -20.03 -19.62 -7.94
C ALA A 151 -20.78 -18.33 -7.56
N GLY A 152 -22.02 -18.44 -7.07
CA GLY A 152 -22.79 -17.30 -6.57
C GLY A 152 -22.10 -16.55 -5.44
N LYS A 153 -21.59 -17.29 -4.44
CA LYS A 153 -20.78 -16.70 -3.36
C LYS A 153 -19.57 -15.96 -3.93
N GLY A 154 -18.85 -16.55 -4.89
CA GLY A 154 -17.68 -15.92 -5.53
C GLY A 154 -18.05 -14.63 -6.26
N PHE A 155 -19.17 -14.64 -7.00
CA PHE A 155 -19.69 -13.47 -7.71
C PHE A 155 -20.06 -12.32 -6.75
N ASP A 156 -20.78 -12.63 -5.67
CA ASP A 156 -21.22 -11.64 -4.69
C ASP A 156 -20.03 -11.01 -3.95
N LEU A 157 -19.08 -11.85 -3.50
CA LEU A 157 -17.88 -11.37 -2.81
C LEU A 157 -16.99 -10.51 -3.71
N ALA A 158 -16.75 -10.92 -4.94
CA ALA A 158 -15.96 -10.15 -5.90
C ALA A 158 -16.66 -8.81 -6.22
N THR A 159 -17.99 -8.82 -6.40
CA THR A 159 -18.77 -7.60 -6.64
C THR A 159 -18.72 -6.64 -5.45
N ALA A 160 -18.86 -7.15 -4.23
CA ALA A 160 -18.77 -6.33 -3.02
C ALA A 160 -17.37 -5.73 -2.83
N ALA A 161 -16.31 -6.52 -3.09
CA ALA A 161 -14.94 -6.05 -3.02
C ALA A 161 -14.64 -4.97 -4.08
N LEU A 162 -15.05 -5.19 -5.34
CA LEU A 162 -14.88 -4.18 -6.40
C LEU A 162 -15.59 -2.86 -6.08
N ARG A 163 -16.80 -2.92 -5.51
CA ARG A 163 -17.50 -1.70 -5.04
C ARG A 163 -16.67 -0.96 -3.99
N ALA A 164 -16.12 -1.69 -3.02
CA ALA A 164 -15.30 -1.10 -1.96
C ALA A 164 -14.04 -0.43 -2.53
N PHE A 165 -13.34 -1.06 -3.48
CA PHE A 165 -12.18 -0.47 -4.14
C PHE A 165 -12.54 0.74 -5.02
N ALA A 166 -13.73 0.75 -5.64
CA ALA A 166 -14.23 1.87 -6.41
C ALA A 166 -14.79 3.02 -5.56
N GLY A 167 -14.84 2.86 -4.23
CA GLY A 167 -15.44 3.86 -3.33
C GLY A 167 -16.95 4.04 -3.48
N LEU A 168 -17.65 3.02 -4.02
CA LEU A 168 -19.10 3.04 -4.22
C LEU A 168 -19.82 2.60 -2.94
N ASP A 169 -20.99 3.19 -2.72
CA ASP A 169 -21.86 2.76 -1.62
C ASP A 169 -22.32 1.31 -1.78
N PRO A 170 -22.55 0.56 -0.67
CA PRO A 170 -22.92 -0.85 -0.72
C PRO A 170 -24.18 -1.16 -1.55
N GLY A 171 -25.08 -0.21 -1.72
CA GLY A 171 -26.33 -0.34 -2.49
C GLY A 171 -26.21 0.08 -3.96
N GLN A 172 -25.12 0.69 -4.39
CA GLN A 172 -24.99 1.15 -5.77
C GLN A 172 -24.78 -0.04 -6.73
N PRO A 173 -25.46 -0.07 -7.89
CA PRO A 173 -25.21 -1.11 -8.90
C PRO A 173 -23.78 -0.97 -9.45
N LEU A 174 -23.10 -2.10 -9.62
CA LEU A 174 -21.82 -2.18 -10.32
C LEU A 174 -22.04 -2.95 -11.61
N GLU A 175 -22.11 -2.22 -12.72
CA GLU A 175 -22.16 -2.78 -14.05
C GLU A 175 -20.76 -2.80 -14.64
N LEU A 176 -20.37 -3.93 -15.25
CA LEU A 176 -19.13 -4.05 -16.00
C LEU A 176 -19.47 -4.09 -17.48
N ASP A 177 -18.68 -3.43 -18.32
CA ASP A 177 -18.87 -3.45 -19.77
C ASP A 177 -18.67 -4.87 -20.35
N ALA A 178 -17.77 -5.66 -19.78
CA ALA A 178 -17.52 -7.02 -20.21
C ALA A 178 -18.64 -7.97 -19.76
N LYS A 179 -19.21 -8.70 -20.73
CA LYS A 179 -20.28 -9.68 -20.47
C LYS A 179 -19.75 -11.05 -20.04
N GLY A 180 -18.46 -11.33 -20.18
CA GLY A 180 -17.80 -12.56 -19.83
C GLY A 180 -16.28 -12.44 -19.94
N LEU A 181 -15.58 -13.54 -19.65
CA LEU A 181 -14.12 -13.60 -19.77
C LEU A 181 -13.70 -13.58 -21.26
N GLU A 182 -12.94 -12.57 -21.59
CA GLU A 182 -12.27 -12.45 -22.88
C GLU A 182 -10.75 -12.50 -22.68
N VAL A 183 -10.06 -13.05 -23.66
CA VAL A 183 -8.60 -13.14 -23.67
C VAL A 183 -8.07 -12.25 -24.78
N THR A 184 -7.35 -11.20 -24.41
CA THR A 184 -6.63 -10.37 -25.39
C THR A 184 -5.19 -10.88 -25.49
N PRO A 185 -4.81 -11.44 -26.67
CA PRO A 185 -3.44 -11.89 -26.86
C PRO A 185 -2.47 -10.70 -26.73
N LYS A 186 -1.56 -10.76 -25.75
CA LYS A 186 -0.47 -9.80 -25.61
C LYS A 186 0.84 -10.45 -26.06
N GLN A 187 1.72 -9.63 -26.65
CA GLN A 187 3.12 -10.01 -26.87
C GLN A 187 3.93 -9.50 -25.69
N PHE A 188 4.78 -10.37 -25.17
CA PHE A 188 5.61 -10.07 -24.01
C PHE A 188 7.08 -9.95 -24.45
N GLU A 189 7.80 -9.10 -23.74
CA GLU A 189 9.25 -9.01 -23.91
C GLU A 189 9.93 -10.33 -23.54
N PRO A 190 11.09 -10.61 -24.13
CA PRO A 190 11.95 -11.70 -23.68
C PRO A 190 12.25 -11.58 -22.17
N GLU A 191 12.40 -12.73 -21.50
CA GLU A 191 12.60 -12.82 -20.05
C GLU A 191 13.71 -11.88 -19.52
N ASP A 192 14.87 -11.83 -20.21
CA ASP A 192 16.00 -11.00 -19.79
C ASP A 192 15.70 -9.49 -19.90
N GLN A 193 14.93 -9.09 -20.92
CA GLN A 193 14.51 -7.67 -21.03
C GLN A 193 13.49 -7.30 -19.95
N ALA A 194 12.54 -8.20 -19.67
CA ALA A 194 11.55 -8.02 -18.61
C ALA A 194 12.22 -7.87 -17.22
N ILE A 195 13.31 -8.62 -16.97
CA ILE A 195 14.11 -8.47 -15.74
C ILE A 195 14.77 -7.09 -15.68
N GLY A 196 15.38 -6.64 -16.78
CA GLY A 196 15.97 -5.29 -16.85
C GLY A 196 14.93 -4.21 -16.58
N THR A 197 13.78 -4.30 -17.24
CA THR A 197 12.63 -3.40 -17.04
C THR A 197 12.19 -3.38 -15.56
N ALA A 198 12.07 -4.53 -14.92
CA ALA A 198 11.66 -4.63 -13.52
C ALA A 198 12.68 -3.95 -12.56
N LEU A 199 13.97 -4.17 -12.76
CA LEU A 199 15.01 -3.54 -11.93
C LEU A 199 15.04 -2.01 -12.08
N ASP A 200 14.56 -1.47 -13.20
CA ASP A 200 14.51 -0.04 -13.45
C ASP A 200 13.19 0.60 -13.00
N LEU A 201 12.05 -0.08 -13.22
CA LEU A 201 10.74 0.51 -13.02
C LEU A 201 10.11 0.20 -11.67
N ARG A 202 10.45 -0.91 -11.02
CA ARG A 202 9.78 -1.29 -9.77
C ARG A 202 9.99 -0.28 -8.65
N PRO A 203 8.90 0.13 -7.98
CA PRO A 203 8.97 1.08 -6.87
C PRO A 203 9.89 0.62 -5.74
N GLU A 204 9.97 -0.67 -5.45
CA GLU A 204 10.84 -1.22 -4.41
C GLU A 204 12.32 -0.97 -4.69
N MET A 205 12.74 -0.99 -5.98
CA MET A 205 14.11 -0.64 -6.35
C MET A 205 14.40 0.84 -6.12
N THR A 206 13.43 1.70 -6.37
CA THR A 206 13.51 3.13 -6.06
C THR A 206 13.61 3.35 -4.55
N GLN A 207 12.80 2.64 -3.75
CA GLN A 207 12.85 2.71 -2.28
C GLN A 207 14.22 2.35 -1.73
N VAL A 208 14.80 1.20 -2.14
CA VAL A 208 16.10 0.78 -1.61
C VAL A 208 17.25 1.65 -2.08
N ARG A 209 17.20 2.16 -3.33
CA ARG A 209 18.23 3.09 -3.87
C ARG A 209 18.19 4.43 -3.13
N ALA A 210 17.00 5.01 -2.93
CA ALA A 210 16.83 6.25 -2.18
C ALA A 210 17.10 6.06 -0.69
N GLY A 211 16.64 4.95 -0.10
CA GLY A 211 16.89 4.59 1.29
C GLY A 211 18.38 4.44 1.61
N LEU A 212 19.15 3.87 0.68
CA LEU A 212 20.61 3.76 0.82
C LEU A 212 21.30 5.14 0.87
N LYS A 213 20.87 6.07 0.01
CA LYS A 213 21.36 7.46 0.03
C LYS A 213 20.93 8.18 1.32
N ALA A 214 19.68 8.04 1.73
CA ALA A 214 19.16 8.66 2.95
C ALA A 214 19.93 8.18 4.19
N THR A 215 20.11 6.87 4.34
CA THR A 215 20.85 6.31 5.49
C THR A 215 22.33 6.65 5.45
N GLY A 216 22.96 6.73 4.27
CA GLY A 216 24.33 7.23 4.10
C GLY A 216 24.49 8.67 4.57
N ALA A 217 23.56 9.56 4.19
CA ALA A 217 23.51 10.93 4.67
C ALA A 217 23.30 11.01 6.20
N LEU A 218 22.49 10.14 6.78
CA LEU A 218 22.31 10.06 8.25
C LEU A 218 23.58 9.62 8.99
N VAL A 219 24.39 8.73 8.40
CA VAL A 219 25.72 8.39 8.93
C VAL A 219 26.59 9.65 9.02
N GLN A 220 26.64 10.48 7.95
CA GLN A 220 27.37 11.73 7.94
C GLN A 220 26.85 12.73 8.98
N VAL A 221 25.53 12.77 9.21
CA VAL A 221 24.90 13.57 10.26
C VAL A 221 25.42 13.17 11.63
N GLU A 222 25.45 11.86 11.93
CA GLU A 222 25.96 11.39 13.23
C GLU A 222 27.48 11.60 13.37
N GLU A 223 28.24 11.44 12.30
CA GLU A 223 29.69 11.72 12.27
C GLU A 223 29.98 13.21 12.49
N SER A 224 29.12 14.12 12.01
CA SER A 224 29.25 15.55 12.23
C SER A 224 29.16 15.97 13.69
N ASN A 225 28.51 15.16 14.55
CA ASN A 225 28.44 15.40 15.98
C ASN A 225 29.79 15.19 16.73
N LEU A 226 30.83 14.68 16.04
CA LEU A 226 32.20 14.65 16.55
C LEU A 226 32.91 16.01 16.45
N TYR A 227 32.26 17.01 15.87
CA TYR A 227 32.83 18.34 15.65
C TYR A 227 31.97 19.42 16.31
N PRO A 228 32.58 20.55 16.74
CA PRO A 228 31.82 21.68 17.30
C PRO A 228 30.94 22.32 16.24
N GLN A 229 29.77 22.83 16.64
CA GLN A 229 28.86 23.59 15.78
C GLN A 229 29.01 25.07 16.04
N PHE A 230 29.19 25.89 15.00
CA PHE A 230 29.28 27.34 15.10
C PHE A 230 27.92 27.97 14.81
N PHE A 231 27.54 28.94 15.62
CA PHE A 231 26.28 29.65 15.47
C PHE A 231 26.41 31.13 15.76
N PHE A 232 25.54 31.91 15.19
CA PHE A 232 25.25 33.29 15.52
C PHE A 232 23.95 33.34 16.33
N ALA A 233 23.89 34.08 17.39
CA ALA A 233 22.68 34.28 18.16
C ALA A 233 22.43 35.75 18.47
N VAL A 234 21.18 36.12 18.49
CA VAL A 234 20.68 37.37 19.09
C VAL A 234 19.74 36.98 20.18
N ASP A 235 20.04 37.41 21.39
CA ASP A 235 19.22 37.18 22.58
C ASP A 235 18.81 38.51 23.18
N GLY A 236 17.57 38.63 23.58
CA GLY A 236 17.09 39.86 24.19
C GLY A 236 15.81 39.68 24.97
N PHE A 237 15.62 40.56 25.92
CA PHE A 237 14.36 40.63 26.64
C PHE A 237 13.97 42.07 26.92
N TYR A 238 12.68 42.26 27.08
CA TYR A 238 12.09 43.47 27.63
C TYR A 238 11.16 43.09 28.78
N ALA A 239 11.41 43.64 29.95
CA ALA A 239 10.60 43.42 31.12
C ALA A 239 10.09 44.75 31.67
N GLN A 240 8.83 44.81 32.01
CA GLN A 240 8.18 45.97 32.62
C GLN A 240 7.28 45.53 33.76
N ALA A 241 7.41 46.23 34.90
CA ALA A 241 6.51 46.06 36.04
C ALA A 241 6.02 47.39 36.52
N GLY A 242 4.67 47.50 36.67
CA GLY A 242 4.06 48.70 37.26
C GLY A 242 4.32 48.83 38.76
N ASN A 243 4.19 50.05 39.27
CA ASN A 243 4.41 50.37 40.69
C ASN A 243 5.79 49.98 41.26
N ARG A 244 6.80 49.95 40.40
CA ARG A 244 8.20 49.79 40.81
C ARG A 244 8.99 51.00 40.35
N THR A 245 9.82 51.55 41.25
CA THR A 245 10.78 52.58 40.86
C THR A 245 11.85 51.92 39.98
N ARG A 246 12.04 52.48 38.78
CA ARG A 246 13.08 51.96 37.87
C ARG A 246 14.44 52.20 38.53
N GLN A 247 15.20 51.14 38.70
CA GLN A 247 16.52 51.17 39.29
C GLN A 247 17.51 51.93 38.37
N GLN A 248 18.15 52.98 38.90
CA GLN A 248 19.14 53.78 38.17
C GLN A 248 20.58 53.41 38.56
N ASN A 249 20.75 52.68 39.66
CA ASN A 249 22.07 52.25 40.08
C ASN A 249 22.54 51.08 39.20
N PRO A 250 23.67 51.23 38.47
CA PRO A 250 24.17 50.19 37.54
C PRO A 250 24.62 48.91 38.24
N PHE A 251 24.79 48.92 39.57
CA PHE A 251 25.17 47.75 40.34
C PHE A 251 23.98 46.95 40.91
N ILE A 252 22.78 47.44 40.71
CA ILE A 252 21.55 46.76 41.20
C ILE A 252 20.71 46.35 40.00
N TRP A 253 20.54 45.05 39.82
CA TRP A 253 19.75 44.50 38.75
C TRP A 253 18.29 44.24 39.18
N ASP A 254 17.32 44.74 38.45
CA ASP A 254 15.89 44.47 38.64
C ASP A 254 15.36 43.64 37.48
N PRO A 255 15.23 42.32 37.62
CA PRO A 255 14.82 41.43 36.54
C PRO A 255 13.40 41.65 36.03
N LEU A 256 12.57 42.39 36.78
CA LEU A 256 11.18 42.69 36.45
C LEU A 256 10.99 44.04 35.74
N ASN A 257 12.04 44.86 35.61
CA ASN A 257 11.95 46.19 34.99
C ASN A 257 13.28 46.53 34.28
N ASP A 258 13.63 45.73 33.29
CA ASP A 258 14.89 45.82 32.58
C ASP A 258 14.75 45.47 31.11
N ARG A 259 15.72 45.79 30.31
CA ARG A 259 15.81 45.46 28.87
C ARG A 259 17.24 45.12 28.52
N PHE A 260 17.38 44.11 27.66
CA PHE A 260 18.68 43.62 27.23
C PHE A 260 18.62 43.16 25.81
N ILE A 261 19.69 43.37 25.07
CA ILE A 261 19.93 42.76 23.79
C ILE A 261 21.42 42.44 23.62
N ALA A 262 21.74 41.24 23.24
CA ALA A 262 23.09 40.80 22.96
C ALA A 262 23.17 40.11 21.59
N VAL A 263 24.31 40.29 20.96
CA VAL A 263 24.70 39.60 19.75
C VAL A 263 25.89 38.72 20.08
N VAL A 264 25.80 37.42 19.80
CA VAL A 264 26.78 36.43 20.23
C VAL A 264 27.21 35.56 19.04
N LEU A 265 28.51 35.38 18.87
CA LEU A 265 29.07 34.27 18.11
C LEU A 265 29.46 33.17 19.10
N GLY A 266 28.90 31.99 18.91
CA GLY A 266 29.09 30.87 19.82
C GLY A 266 29.50 29.59 19.13
N LEU A 267 30.07 28.70 19.91
CA LEU A 267 30.27 27.30 19.53
C LEU A 267 29.58 26.39 20.50
N LYS A 268 28.94 25.34 20.02
CA LYS A 268 28.38 24.26 20.81
C LYS A 268 29.13 22.98 20.51
N TYR A 269 29.63 22.31 21.52
CA TYR A 269 30.32 21.05 21.39
C TYR A 269 29.89 20.08 22.52
N ASP A 270 29.28 18.96 22.13
CA ASP A 270 28.86 17.94 23.07
C ASP A 270 30.05 16.96 23.28
N LEU A 271 30.63 16.93 24.48
CA LEU A 271 31.83 16.13 24.81
C LEU A 271 31.51 14.67 25.20
N ASP A 272 30.34 14.18 24.82
CA ASP A 272 29.92 12.79 25.07
C ASP A 272 30.33 11.85 23.93
N PHE A 273 31.62 11.60 23.80
CA PHE A 273 32.19 10.80 22.72
C PHE A 273 31.73 9.33 22.75
N ALA A 274 31.43 8.76 23.90
CA ALA A 274 30.97 7.37 24.00
C ALA A 274 29.57 7.22 23.39
N LEU A 275 28.67 8.12 23.73
CA LEU A 275 27.31 8.18 23.19
C LEU A 275 27.33 8.45 21.67
N THR A 276 28.11 9.44 21.24
CA THR A 276 28.24 9.81 19.83
C THR A 276 28.74 8.64 18.99
N ARG A 277 29.80 7.92 19.45
CA ARG A 277 30.26 6.71 18.77
C ARG A 277 29.24 5.60 18.75
N GLY A 278 28.42 5.48 19.80
CA GLY A 278 27.27 4.57 19.84
C GLY A 278 26.24 4.88 18.73
N LYS A 279 25.86 6.16 18.57
CA LYS A 279 24.95 6.62 17.52
C LYS A 279 25.50 6.41 16.12
N ILE A 280 26.79 6.69 15.89
CA ILE A 280 27.45 6.42 14.62
C ILE A 280 27.40 4.93 14.27
N ARG A 281 27.68 4.03 15.22
CA ARG A 281 27.59 2.58 14.99
C ARG A 281 26.16 2.16 14.66
N ALA A 282 25.16 2.69 15.34
CA ALA A 282 23.76 2.42 15.05
C ALA A 282 23.37 2.90 13.64
N ALA A 283 23.76 4.12 13.25
CA ALA A 283 23.49 4.66 11.93
C ALA A 283 24.17 3.82 10.81
N ARG A 284 25.41 3.39 11.03
CA ARG A 284 26.13 2.49 10.10
C ARG A 284 25.47 1.12 9.99
N ALA A 285 24.97 0.55 11.09
CA ALA A 285 24.24 -0.70 11.07
C ALA A 285 22.93 -0.60 10.28
N GLU A 286 22.20 0.51 10.42
CA GLU A 286 20.98 0.75 9.62
C GLU A 286 21.30 0.95 8.13
N HIS A 287 22.38 1.65 7.81
CA HIS A 287 22.85 1.78 6.42
C HIS A 287 23.21 0.42 5.81
N LEU A 288 23.95 -0.43 6.55
CA LEU A 288 24.28 -1.79 6.12
C LEU A 288 23.01 -2.63 5.89
N LYS A 289 22.04 -2.55 6.79
CA LYS A 289 20.75 -3.26 6.63
C LYS A 289 20.06 -2.88 5.32
N ILE A 290 20.02 -1.58 4.95
CA ILE A 290 19.44 -1.16 3.67
C ILE A 290 20.28 -1.66 2.49
N GLN A 291 21.60 -1.72 2.62
CA GLN A 291 22.50 -2.29 1.60
C GLN A 291 22.20 -3.76 1.35
N GLU A 292 22.03 -4.55 2.40
CA GLU A 292 21.67 -5.98 2.28
C GLU A 292 20.24 -6.15 1.72
N THR A 293 19.32 -5.28 2.10
CA THR A 293 17.95 -5.25 1.54
C THR A 293 17.99 -4.99 0.03
N LYS A 294 18.87 -4.09 -0.44
CA LYS A 294 19.05 -3.84 -1.87
C LYS A 294 19.58 -5.08 -2.60
N GLN A 295 20.59 -5.76 -2.07
CA GLN A 295 21.12 -6.99 -2.66
C GLN A 295 20.05 -8.09 -2.73
N PHE A 296 19.25 -8.23 -1.68
CA PHE A 296 18.13 -9.16 -1.67
C PHE A 296 17.08 -8.83 -2.74
N ALA A 297 16.75 -7.54 -2.92
CA ALA A 297 15.83 -7.10 -3.98
C ALA A 297 16.39 -7.36 -5.38
N GLU A 298 17.69 -7.11 -5.61
CA GLU A 298 18.37 -7.35 -6.89
C GLU A 298 18.42 -8.85 -7.29
N GLN A 299 18.28 -9.76 -6.33
CA GLN A 299 18.16 -11.20 -6.57
C GLN A 299 16.69 -11.66 -6.62
N GLY A 300 15.85 -11.13 -5.75
CA GLY A 300 14.45 -11.54 -5.61
C GLY A 300 13.57 -11.08 -6.76
N ILE A 301 13.75 -9.85 -7.24
CA ILE A 301 12.96 -9.30 -8.35
C ILE A 301 13.14 -10.11 -9.65
N PRO A 302 14.36 -10.46 -10.09
CA PRO A 302 14.55 -11.34 -11.25
C PRO A 302 13.85 -12.69 -11.10
N LEU A 303 13.84 -13.27 -9.90
CA LEU A 303 13.16 -14.54 -9.65
C LEU A 303 11.64 -14.40 -9.78
N GLN A 304 11.05 -13.30 -9.27
CA GLN A 304 9.62 -13.01 -9.42
C GLN A 304 9.23 -12.82 -10.89
N VAL A 305 10.03 -12.09 -11.68
CA VAL A 305 9.80 -11.91 -13.12
C VAL A 305 9.87 -13.23 -13.87
N ARG A 306 10.88 -14.06 -13.60
CA ARG A 306 11.00 -15.40 -14.19
C ARG A 306 9.79 -16.26 -13.88
N LYS A 307 9.35 -16.26 -12.62
CA LYS A 307 8.15 -16.99 -12.21
C LYS A 307 6.94 -16.52 -13.01
N ALA A 308 6.66 -15.22 -13.03
CA ALA A 308 5.52 -14.66 -13.78
C ALA A 308 5.58 -14.96 -15.28
N HIS A 309 6.78 -14.91 -15.86
CA HIS A 309 6.96 -15.25 -17.28
C HIS A 309 6.65 -16.73 -17.56
N ARG A 310 7.07 -17.66 -16.69
CA ARG A 310 6.76 -19.09 -16.79
C ARG A 310 5.28 -19.37 -16.59
N GLU A 311 4.62 -18.67 -15.69
CA GLU A 311 3.17 -18.78 -15.46
C GLU A 311 2.37 -18.38 -16.69
N ILE A 312 2.79 -17.35 -17.46
CA ILE A 312 2.14 -16.99 -18.72
C ILE A 312 2.28 -18.11 -19.77
N VAL A 313 3.48 -18.67 -19.92
CA VAL A 313 3.72 -19.76 -20.89
C VAL A 313 2.85 -20.96 -20.55
N GLU A 314 2.82 -21.37 -19.28
CA GLU A 314 1.96 -22.45 -18.79
C GLU A 314 0.48 -22.16 -19.02
N ALA A 315 -0.01 -20.97 -18.60
CA ALA A 315 -1.40 -20.59 -18.71
C ALA A 315 -1.88 -20.56 -20.19
N LYS A 316 -1.02 -20.11 -21.10
CA LYS A 316 -1.31 -20.09 -22.54
C LYS A 316 -1.48 -21.49 -23.12
N GLU A 317 -0.59 -22.42 -22.80
CA GLU A 317 -0.67 -23.80 -23.27
C GLU A 317 -1.83 -24.56 -22.60
N SER A 318 -2.06 -24.33 -21.29
CA SER A 318 -3.22 -24.86 -20.57
C SER A 318 -4.55 -24.38 -21.18
N MET A 319 -4.63 -23.10 -21.55
CA MET A 319 -5.82 -22.54 -22.21
C MET A 319 -6.09 -23.20 -23.58
N ARG A 320 -5.05 -23.43 -24.38
CA ARG A 320 -5.21 -24.13 -25.68
C ARG A 320 -5.71 -25.56 -25.50
N ALA A 321 -5.10 -26.29 -24.56
CA ALA A 321 -5.49 -27.67 -24.30
C ALA A 321 -6.94 -27.78 -23.77
N THR A 322 -7.35 -26.88 -22.88
CA THR A 322 -8.72 -26.85 -22.35
C THR A 322 -9.72 -26.38 -23.39
N GLU A 323 -9.34 -25.49 -24.31
CA GLU A 323 -10.17 -25.07 -25.42
C GLU A 323 -10.46 -26.23 -26.38
N GLU A 324 -9.47 -27.01 -26.76
CA GLU A 324 -9.66 -28.21 -27.58
C GLU A 324 -10.52 -29.25 -26.86
N GLY A 325 -10.26 -29.48 -25.58
CA GLY A 325 -11.01 -30.42 -24.75
C GLY A 325 -12.49 -30.11 -24.69
N TRP A 326 -12.88 -28.86 -24.35
CA TRP A 326 -14.30 -28.52 -24.25
C TRP A 326 -15.01 -28.49 -25.62
N ARG A 327 -14.32 -28.10 -26.68
CA ARG A 327 -14.91 -28.15 -28.03
C ARG A 327 -15.27 -29.58 -28.45
N ASN A 328 -14.45 -30.56 -28.13
CA ASN A 328 -14.73 -31.97 -28.40
C ASN A 328 -15.82 -32.53 -27.47
N ALA A 329 -15.81 -32.14 -26.17
CA ALA A 329 -16.89 -32.52 -25.27
C ALA A 329 -18.25 -31.96 -25.71
N ARG A 330 -18.27 -30.71 -26.23
CA ARG A 330 -19.50 -30.14 -26.80
C ARG A 330 -20.04 -30.95 -28.00
N LYS A 331 -19.16 -31.41 -28.92
CA LYS A 331 -19.55 -32.25 -30.03
C LYS A 331 -20.15 -33.58 -29.55
N TRP A 332 -19.50 -34.17 -28.51
CA TRP A 332 -20.03 -35.40 -27.91
C TRP A 332 -21.37 -35.16 -27.23
N LEU A 333 -21.54 -34.09 -26.47
CA LEU A 333 -22.82 -33.73 -25.85
C LEU A 333 -23.94 -33.57 -26.90
N VAL A 334 -23.67 -32.88 -27.99
CA VAL A 334 -24.65 -32.69 -29.10
C VAL A 334 -25.05 -34.02 -29.68
N ALA A 335 -24.11 -34.93 -29.93
CA ALA A 335 -24.41 -36.28 -30.46
C ALA A 335 -25.20 -37.15 -29.47
N ALA A 336 -24.77 -37.18 -28.21
CA ALA A 336 -25.45 -37.92 -27.15
C ALA A 336 -26.89 -37.41 -26.91
N LYS A 337 -27.08 -36.09 -26.94
CA LYS A 337 -28.42 -35.48 -26.82
C LYS A 337 -29.32 -35.85 -28.02
N ALA A 338 -28.81 -35.78 -29.22
CA ALA A 338 -29.57 -36.17 -30.40
C ALA A 338 -29.99 -37.67 -30.38
N ASN A 339 -29.07 -38.57 -30.01
CA ASN A 339 -29.35 -39.99 -29.87
C ASN A 339 -30.39 -40.27 -28.77
N PHE A 340 -30.27 -39.59 -27.62
CA PHE A 340 -31.24 -39.70 -26.53
C PHE A 340 -32.62 -39.17 -26.95
N ASP A 341 -32.68 -38.06 -27.68
CA ASP A 341 -33.94 -37.46 -28.14
C ASP A 341 -34.66 -38.37 -29.19
N LEU A 342 -33.91 -39.07 -30.05
CA LEU A 342 -34.41 -40.04 -30.99
C LEU A 342 -34.78 -41.39 -30.35
N GLY A 343 -34.46 -41.60 -29.06
CA GLY A 343 -34.74 -42.84 -28.35
C GLY A 343 -33.78 -44.00 -28.68
N VAL A 344 -32.66 -43.74 -29.35
CA VAL A 344 -31.61 -44.72 -29.70
C VAL A 344 -30.39 -44.66 -28.79
N GLY A 345 -30.27 -43.62 -27.93
CA GLY A 345 -29.19 -43.42 -26.93
C GLY A 345 -29.66 -43.69 -25.52
N GLU A 346 -28.75 -44.18 -24.70
CA GLU A 346 -28.98 -44.41 -23.25
C GLU A 346 -28.94 -43.12 -22.46
N ALA A 347 -29.74 -43.01 -21.39
CA ALA A 347 -29.73 -41.87 -20.48
C ALA A 347 -28.36 -41.72 -19.78
N ARG A 348 -27.64 -42.82 -19.57
CA ARG A 348 -26.29 -42.85 -19.00
C ARG A 348 -25.29 -42.10 -19.88
N ASP A 349 -25.29 -42.37 -21.21
CA ASP A 349 -24.36 -41.72 -22.13
C ASP A 349 -24.61 -40.22 -22.23
N LEU A 350 -25.86 -39.78 -22.17
CA LEU A 350 -26.20 -38.37 -22.08
C LEU A 350 -25.69 -37.75 -20.78
N GLY A 351 -25.88 -38.43 -19.63
CA GLY A 351 -25.37 -37.95 -18.32
C GLY A 351 -23.86 -37.77 -18.31
N GLU A 352 -23.11 -38.76 -18.80
CA GLU A 352 -21.64 -38.71 -18.88
C GLU A 352 -21.15 -37.58 -19.83
N ALA A 353 -21.84 -37.36 -20.95
CA ALA A 353 -21.53 -36.30 -21.90
C ALA A 353 -21.80 -34.92 -21.31
N VAL A 354 -22.91 -34.72 -20.56
CA VAL A 354 -23.24 -33.47 -19.86
C VAL A 354 -22.19 -33.17 -18.77
N GLU A 355 -21.85 -34.15 -17.94
CA GLU A 355 -20.84 -34.00 -16.89
C GLU A 355 -19.48 -33.62 -17.45
N THR A 356 -19.04 -34.34 -18.52
CA THR A 356 -17.75 -34.11 -19.17
C THR A 356 -17.70 -32.72 -19.79
N TYR A 357 -18.76 -32.31 -20.48
CA TYR A 357 -18.86 -30.96 -21.07
C TYR A 357 -18.82 -29.89 -19.98
N ALA A 358 -19.59 -30.05 -18.93
CA ALA A 358 -19.61 -29.13 -17.79
C ALA A 358 -18.21 -28.92 -17.21
N LYS A 359 -17.53 -30.03 -16.90
CA LYS A 359 -16.19 -30.04 -16.33
C LYS A 359 -15.14 -29.38 -17.22
N LEU A 360 -15.11 -29.77 -18.51
CA LEU A 360 -14.14 -29.24 -19.45
C LEU A 360 -14.41 -27.78 -19.81
N ARG A 361 -15.68 -27.35 -19.89
CA ARG A 361 -16.02 -25.95 -20.13
C ARG A 361 -15.68 -25.09 -18.93
N ALA A 362 -15.96 -25.54 -17.71
CA ALA A 362 -15.55 -24.85 -16.48
C ALA A 362 -14.01 -24.74 -16.37
N ASN A 363 -13.27 -25.79 -16.73
CA ASN A 363 -11.80 -25.76 -16.77
C ASN A 363 -11.29 -24.76 -17.82
N ASN A 364 -11.97 -24.64 -18.98
CA ASN A 364 -11.62 -23.64 -19.99
C ASN A 364 -11.82 -22.21 -19.45
N PHE A 365 -12.92 -21.90 -18.79
CA PHE A 365 -13.10 -20.59 -18.13
C PHE A 365 -12.03 -20.31 -17.08
N LYS A 366 -11.69 -21.32 -16.26
CA LYS A 366 -10.59 -21.19 -15.27
C LYS A 366 -9.25 -20.93 -15.95
N SER A 367 -8.95 -21.58 -17.07
CA SER A 367 -7.69 -21.37 -17.78
C SER A 367 -7.62 -19.98 -18.43
N MET A 368 -8.74 -19.45 -18.94
CA MET A 368 -8.84 -18.06 -19.42
C MET A 368 -8.60 -17.05 -18.27
N TYR A 369 -9.22 -17.28 -17.11
CA TYR A 369 -8.97 -16.51 -15.90
C TYR A 369 -7.49 -16.55 -15.50
N ASN A 370 -6.90 -17.73 -15.43
CA ASN A 370 -5.49 -17.89 -15.05
C ASN A 370 -4.55 -17.19 -16.03
N TYR A 371 -4.85 -17.21 -17.33
CA TYR A 371 -4.07 -16.48 -18.33
C TYR A 371 -4.15 -14.97 -18.11
N ASN A 372 -5.35 -14.41 -17.94
CA ASN A 372 -5.51 -12.97 -17.68
C ASN A 372 -4.82 -12.54 -16.37
N LEU A 373 -4.89 -13.39 -15.33
CA LEU A 373 -4.20 -13.13 -14.06
C LEU A 373 -2.68 -13.24 -14.21
N ALA A 374 -2.18 -14.22 -14.99
CA ALA A 374 -0.74 -14.34 -15.26
C ALA A 374 -0.20 -13.10 -16.00
N VAL A 375 -0.99 -12.55 -16.95
CA VAL A 375 -0.66 -11.27 -17.61
C VAL A 375 -0.58 -10.13 -16.59
N ALA A 376 -1.58 -9.97 -15.75
CA ALA A 376 -1.59 -8.94 -14.72
C ALA A 376 -0.40 -9.09 -13.72
N ASN A 377 -0.08 -10.33 -13.34
CA ASN A 377 1.07 -10.64 -12.50
C ASN A 377 2.42 -10.28 -13.16
N LEU A 378 2.57 -10.46 -14.47
CA LEU A 378 3.80 -10.05 -15.15
C LEU A 378 3.91 -8.52 -15.26
N GLU A 379 2.81 -7.83 -15.55
CA GLU A 379 2.76 -6.36 -15.54
C GLU A 379 3.17 -5.81 -14.18
N HIS A 380 2.62 -6.36 -13.10
CA HIS A 380 3.00 -6.04 -11.72
C HIS A 380 4.46 -6.39 -11.43
N ALA A 381 4.92 -7.58 -11.77
CA ALA A 381 6.30 -8.02 -11.53
C ALA A 381 7.34 -7.18 -12.28
N THR A 382 6.97 -6.55 -13.40
CA THR A 382 7.82 -5.65 -14.17
C THR A 382 7.66 -4.17 -13.79
N GLY A 383 6.67 -3.81 -12.94
CA GLY A 383 6.36 -2.43 -12.56
C GLY A 383 5.76 -1.59 -13.68
N ARG A 384 5.17 -2.22 -14.71
CA ARG A 384 4.52 -1.54 -15.83
C ARG A 384 3.11 -1.08 -15.53
N ASP A 385 2.41 -1.79 -14.67
CA ASP A 385 1.04 -1.51 -14.26
C ASP A 385 0.85 -0.07 -13.76
N VAL A 386 1.81 0.44 -12.98
CA VAL A 386 1.77 1.83 -12.46
C VAL A 386 1.94 2.86 -13.56
N LYS A 387 2.76 2.59 -14.59
CA LYS A 387 3.03 3.55 -15.66
C LYS A 387 1.96 3.58 -16.75
N GLU A 388 1.27 2.47 -16.95
CA GLU A 388 0.23 2.37 -17.98
C GLU A 388 -1.14 2.85 -17.48
N GLU A 389 -1.41 2.79 -16.18
CA GLU A 389 -2.73 3.03 -15.60
C GLU A 389 -2.81 4.26 -14.68
N MET A 390 -1.68 4.85 -14.26
CA MET A 390 -1.69 6.14 -13.56
C MET A 390 -1.36 7.29 -14.50
N PRO A 391 -2.26 8.31 -14.59
CA PRO A 391 -2.07 9.49 -15.43
C PRO A 391 -0.94 10.40 -14.96
#